data_87d242e597d85703bd89e41e554a373b
#
_entry.id   87d242e597d85703bd89e41e554a373b
#
_cell.length_a   1.000
_cell.length_b   1.000
_cell.length_c   1.000
_cell.angle_alpha   90.00
_cell.angle_beta   90.00
_cell.angle_gamma   90.00
#
_symmetry.space_group_name_H-M   'P 1'
#
loop_
_entity.id
_entity.type
_entity.pdbx_description
1 polymer ?
#
loop_
_entity_poly.entity_id
_entity_poly.type
_entity_poly.pdbx_seq_one_letter_code
_entity_poly.pdbx_strand_id
1 'polypeptide(L)'
;MQETWRALGMRGTGSHHVRFKDVVVADTAIALRRPAGKWIPLFHLYACIIPLPLIYAAYLEIAEAARDAAIGLARKRPADAALFALFGEMENALATARMAHRDMVEAAEGCTAPGPEITNRVMIARTLVGRAAVEVVEKAMEAVGGSAFYRAAGLERLFRDVQGARFHRPQQRTQLELSGRLALGLGFDTQG
;
A
#
# COMPACT_ATOMS: atom_id res chain seq x y z
N MET A 1 -23.86 -9.12 7.57
CA MET A 1 -22.72 -8.20 7.68
C MET A 1 -22.81 -7.50 9.02
N GLN A 2 -21.70 -7.33 9.73
CA GLN A 2 -21.66 -6.62 11.02
C GLN A 2 -20.94 -5.31 10.82
N GLU A 3 -21.52 -4.19 11.26
CA GLU A 3 -20.93 -2.85 11.14
C GLU A 3 -19.74 -2.67 12.09
N THR A 4 -18.57 -3.11 11.65
CA THR A 4 -17.33 -3.09 12.45
C THR A 4 -16.27 -2.13 11.90
N TRP A 5 -16.46 -1.59 10.68
CA TRP A 5 -15.47 -0.71 10.04
C TRP A 5 -15.54 0.71 10.60
N ARG A 6 -14.93 0.90 11.78
CA ARG A 6 -14.70 2.20 12.41
C ARG A 6 -13.21 2.50 12.45
N ALA A 7 -12.66 2.77 11.25
CA ALA A 7 -11.22 2.91 11.02
C ALA A 7 -10.75 4.36 11.12
N LEU A 8 -9.45 4.55 11.33
CA LEU A 8 -8.76 5.83 11.32
C LEU A 8 -8.94 6.55 9.98
N GLY A 9 -8.65 5.85 8.88
CA GLY A 9 -8.75 6.30 7.50
C GLY A 9 -9.38 5.23 6.61
N MET A 10 -9.43 5.49 5.29
CA MET A 10 -10.04 4.59 4.31
C MET A 10 -11.49 4.23 4.67
N ARG A 11 -12.22 5.15 5.27
CA ARG A 11 -13.56 4.89 5.84
C ARG A 11 -14.58 4.50 4.77
N GLY A 12 -14.42 5.03 3.56
CA GLY A 12 -15.30 4.75 2.42
C GLY A 12 -15.20 3.31 1.87
N THR A 13 -14.17 2.53 2.26
CA THR A 13 -14.03 1.15 1.77
C THR A 13 -15.05 0.19 2.38
N GLY A 14 -15.62 0.54 3.53
CA GLY A 14 -16.67 -0.26 4.17
C GLY A 14 -16.27 -1.72 4.46
N SER A 15 -14.99 -1.96 4.81
CA SER A 15 -14.44 -3.31 5.04
C SER A 15 -14.98 -3.94 6.32
N HIS A 16 -16.28 -4.09 6.40
CA HIS A 16 -17.01 -4.68 7.53
C HIS A 16 -16.78 -6.19 7.63
N HIS A 17 -17.00 -6.75 8.82
CA HIS A 17 -16.97 -8.19 9.00
C HIS A 17 -18.19 -8.86 8.35
N VAL A 18 -17.92 -9.92 7.59
CA VAL A 18 -18.94 -10.82 7.05
C VAL A 18 -18.85 -12.15 7.81
N ARG A 19 -19.94 -12.52 8.48
CA ARG A 19 -20.07 -13.81 9.17
C ARG A 19 -20.93 -14.74 8.32
N PHE A 20 -20.37 -15.83 7.91
CA PHE A 20 -21.11 -16.94 7.30
C PHE A 20 -21.58 -17.88 8.42
N LYS A 21 -22.86 -18.28 8.38
CA LYS A 21 -23.41 -19.23 9.33
C LYS A 21 -24.17 -20.28 8.51
N ASP A 22 -23.78 -21.54 8.67
CA ASP A 22 -24.41 -22.71 8.03
C ASP A 22 -24.56 -22.57 6.50
N VAL A 23 -23.57 -21.93 5.85
CA VAL A 23 -23.56 -21.74 4.40
C VAL A 23 -22.92 -22.96 3.75
N VAL A 24 -23.69 -23.67 2.94
CA VAL A 24 -23.20 -24.78 2.12
C VAL A 24 -22.69 -24.22 0.79
N VAL A 25 -21.46 -24.57 0.46
CA VAL A 25 -20.83 -24.17 -0.81
C VAL A 25 -20.59 -25.41 -1.65
N ALA A 26 -21.11 -25.42 -2.88
CA ALA A 26 -20.87 -26.51 -3.81
C ALA A 26 -19.37 -26.59 -4.19
N ASP A 27 -18.85 -27.79 -4.41
CA ASP A 27 -17.44 -27.99 -4.80
C ASP A 27 -17.05 -27.22 -6.06
N THR A 28 -17.97 -27.06 -6.98
CA THR A 28 -17.80 -26.29 -8.23
C THR A 28 -17.61 -24.77 -7.99
N ALA A 29 -17.99 -24.26 -6.83
CA ALA A 29 -17.79 -22.86 -6.45
C ALA A 29 -16.46 -22.61 -5.71
N ILE A 30 -15.66 -23.66 -5.49
CA ILE A 30 -14.36 -23.57 -4.84
C ILE A 30 -13.30 -23.28 -5.90
N ALA A 31 -12.90 -22.02 -6.01
CA ALA A 31 -11.93 -21.58 -7.02
C ALA A 31 -10.50 -22.08 -6.75
N LEU A 32 -10.12 -22.31 -5.48
CA LEU A 32 -8.76 -22.70 -5.11
C LEU A 32 -8.75 -23.58 -3.86
N ARG A 33 -8.00 -24.68 -3.92
CA ARG A 33 -7.64 -25.50 -2.75
C ARG A 33 -6.12 -25.61 -2.67
N ARG A 34 -5.55 -25.45 -1.47
CA ARG A 34 -4.12 -25.62 -1.23
C ARG A 34 -3.87 -26.19 0.17
N PRO A 35 -2.78 -26.93 0.38
CA PRO A 35 -2.35 -27.31 1.73
C PRO A 35 -2.06 -26.07 2.58
N ALA A 36 -2.32 -26.15 3.88
CA ALA A 36 -1.96 -25.08 4.80
C ALA A 36 -0.43 -24.79 4.75
N GLY A 37 -0.05 -23.53 4.85
CA GLY A 37 1.36 -23.12 4.82
C GLY A 37 2.04 -23.15 3.45
N LYS A 38 1.43 -23.76 2.42
CA LYS A 38 2.02 -23.88 1.08
C LYS A 38 1.64 -22.72 0.18
N TRP A 39 2.62 -22.19 -0.55
CA TRP A 39 2.44 -21.19 -1.60
C TRP A 39 2.44 -21.88 -2.96
N ILE A 40 1.28 -21.99 -3.59
CA ILE A 40 1.12 -22.52 -4.95
C ILE A 40 1.00 -21.36 -5.95
N PRO A 41 1.28 -21.57 -7.27
CA PRO A 41 1.29 -20.50 -8.27
C PRO A 41 0.04 -19.61 -8.26
N LEU A 42 -1.14 -20.21 -8.22
CA LEU A 42 -2.40 -19.44 -8.17
C LEU A 42 -2.53 -18.60 -6.89
N PHE A 43 -1.98 -19.06 -5.74
CA PHE A 43 -2.02 -18.27 -4.52
C PHE A 43 -1.06 -17.08 -4.60
N HIS A 44 0.13 -17.22 -5.18
CA HIS A 44 1.02 -16.11 -5.48
C HIS A 44 0.31 -15.05 -6.32
N LEU A 45 -0.37 -15.49 -7.39
CA LEU A 45 -1.06 -14.62 -8.33
C LEU A 45 -2.18 -13.82 -7.66
N TYR A 46 -3.13 -14.51 -7.00
CA TYR A 46 -4.33 -13.89 -6.45
C TYR A 46 -4.13 -13.21 -5.09
N ALA A 47 -3.13 -13.61 -4.33
CA ALA A 47 -2.86 -12.98 -3.03
C ALA A 47 -1.98 -11.74 -3.11
N CYS A 48 -1.08 -11.67 -4.11
CA CYS A 48 -0.07 -10.62 -4.17
C CYS A 48 0.06 -9.99 -5.56
N ILE A 49 0.33 -10.78 -6.60
CA ILE A 49 0.81 -10.26 -7.89
C ILE A 49 -0.24 -9.37 -8.56
N ILE A 50 -1.50 -9.79 -8.61
CA ILE A 50 -2.58 -9.00 -9.22
C ILE A 50 -3.08 -7.90 -8.27
N PRO A 51 -3.46 -8.18 -7.00
CA PRO A 51 -4.16 -7.17 -6.20
C PRO A 51 -3.26 -6.06 -5.68
N LEU A 52 -1.98 -6.32 -5.39
CA LEU A 52 -1.14 -5.30 -4.75
C LEU A 52 -0.87 -4.08 -5.64
N PRO A 53 -0.58 -4.19 -6.95
CA PRO A 53 -0.46 -3.02 -7.83
C PRO A 53 -1.71 -2.15 -7.82
N LEU A 54 -2.90 -2.77 -7.90
CA LEU A 54 -4.18 -2.06 -7.91
C LEU A 54 -4.47 -1.34 -6.59
N ILE A 55 -4.21 -2.03 -5.46
CA ILE A 55 -4.42 -1.46 -4.13
C ILE A 55 -3.46 -0.30 -3.86
N TYR A 56 -2.18 -0.46 -4.24
CA TYR A 56 -1.16 0.55 -3.96
C TYR A 56 -1.17 1.73 -4.93
N ALA A 57 -1.85 1.62 -6.08
CA ALA A 57 -2.21 2.77 -6.90
C ALA A 57 -3.02 3.80 -6.11
N ALA A 58 -4.00 3.35 -5.30
CA ALA A 58 -4.80 4.26 -4.46
C ALA A 58 -3.96 5.01 -3.42
N TYR A 59 -2.94 4.37 -2.83
CA TYR A 59 -2.04 5.05 -1.89
C TYR A 59 -1.07 6.01 -2.57
N LEU A 60 -0.63 5.70 -3.80
CA LEU A 60 0.14 6.62 -4.62
C LEU A 60 -0.67 7.87 -4.96
N GLU A 61 -1.93 7.71 -5.37
CA GLU A 61 -2.85 8.82 -5.64
C GLU A 61 -3.10 9.71 -4.41
N ILE A 62 -3.21 9.12 -3.21
CA ILE A 62 -3.31 9.87 -1.96
C ILE A 62 -2.06 10.74 -1.75
N ALA A 63 -0.88 10.21 -2.04
CA ALA A 63 0.38 10.95 -1.93
C ALA A 63 0.44 12.10 -2.94
N GLU A 64 0.06 11.86 -4.19
CA GLU A 64 -0.01 12.87 -5.25
C GLU A 64 -1.00 13.99 -4.90
N ALA A 65 -2.18 13.64 -4.44
CA ALA A 65 -3.19 14.59 -3.99
C ALA A 65 -2.69 15.46 -2.81
N ALA A 66 -1.96 14.85 -1.87
CA ALA A 66 -1.38 15.58 -0.72
C ALA A 66 -0.29 16.57 -1.17
N ARG A 67 0.58 16.13 -2.07
CA ARG A 67 1.60 17.00 -2.69
C ARG A 67 0.97 18.19 -3.40
N ASP A 68 -0.04 17.97 -4.22
CA ASP A 68 -0.70 19.02 -4.98
C ASP A 68 -1.44 20.02 -4.08
N ALA A 69 -2.12 19.51 -3.04
CA ALA A 69 -2.73 20.35 -2.01
C ALA A 69 -1.69 21.22 -1.28
N ALA A 70 -0.55 20.63 -0.90
CA ALA A 70 0.54 21.36 -0.25
C ALA A 70 1.10 22.48 -1.14
N ILE A 71 1.34 22.19 -2.42
CA ILE A 71 1.80 23.19 -3.40
C ILE A 71 0.78 24.34 -3.51
N GLY A 72 -0.51 24.04 -3.66
CA GLY A 72 -1.57 25.04 -3.76
C GLY A 72 -1.65 25.96 -2.54
N LEU A 73 -1.39 25.43 -1.35
CA LEU A 73 -1.39 26.20 -0.10
C LEU A 73 -0.08 26.98 0.10
N ALA A 74 1.07 26.37 -0.21
CA ALA A 74 2.39 26.99 -0.05
C ALA A 74 2.60 28.18 -0.97
N ARG A 75 2.08 28.15 -2.20
CA ARG A 75 2.18 29.28 -3.16
C ARG A 75 1.58 30.60 -2.65
N LYS A 76 0.75 30.54 -1.61
CA LYS A 76 0.12 31.73 -0.98
C LYS A 76 0.98 32.35 0.12
N ARG A 77 2.17 31.81 0.37
CA ARG A 77 3.07 32.22 1.46
C ARG A 77 4.43 32.63 0.90
N PRO A 78 5.19 33.49 1.59
CA PRO A 78 6.60 33.67 1.31
C PRO A 78 7.33 32.34 1.38
N ALA A 79 8.18 32.05 0.42
CA ALA A 79 8.98 30.84 0.36
C ALA A 79 10.40 31.13 0.83
N ASP A 80 10.98 30.20 1.57
CA ASP A 80 12.36 30.24 2.07
C ASP A 80 13.09 28.92 1.80
N ALA A 81 14.36 28.87 2.15
CA ALA A 81 15.22 27.71 1.94
C ALA A 81 14.69 26.43 2.64
N ALA A 82 14.07 26.58 3.82
CA ALA A 82 13.52 25.46 4.56
C ALA A 82 12.31 24.85 3.82
N LEU A 83 11.43 25.69 3.31
CA LEU A 83 10.29 25.24 2.51
C LEU A 83 10.74 24.55 1.21
N PHE A 84 11.79 25.09 0.54
CA PHE A 84 12.33 24.45 -0.66
C PHE A 84 12.89 23.05 -0.35
N ALA A 85 13.61 22.90 0.77
CA ALA A 85 14.13 21.60 1.21
C ALA A 85 13.01 20.58 1.47
N LEU A 86 11.94 20.98 2.18
CA LEU A 86 10.76 20.12 2.44
C LEU A 86 10.08 19.65 1.15
N PHE A 87 9.91 20.55 0.17
CA PHE A 87 9.36 20.16 -1.12
C PHE A 87 10.32 19.25 -1.89
N GLY A 88 11.63 19.46 -1.81
CA GLY A 88 12.64 18.57 -2.41
C GLY A 88 12.58 17.15 -1.83
N GLU A 89 12.48 17.04 -0.52
CA GLU A 89 12.32 15.74 0.16
C GLU A 89 11.00 15.06 -0.23
N MET A 90 9.91 15.81 -0.29
CA MET A 90 8.61 15.31 -0.73
C MET A 90 8.63 14.79 -2.18
N GLU A 91 9.27 15.52 -3.10
CA GLU A 91 9.43 15.09 -4.51
C GLU A 91 10.31 13.83 -4.61
N ASN A 92 11.37 13.70 -3.82
CA ASN A 92 12.19 12.48 -3.76
C ASN A 92 11.38 11.27 -3.27
N ALA A 93 10.59 11.44 -2.22
CA ALA A 93 9.71 10.39 -1.71
C ALA A 93 8.66 10.01 -2.76
N LEU A 94 8.03 10.98 -3.43
CA LEU A 94 7.05 10.72 -4.47
C LEU A 94 7.66 10.01 -5.69
N ALA A 95 8.86 10.41 -6.10
CA ALA A 95 9.60 9.72 -7.16
C ALA A 95 9.87 8.26 -6.80
N THR A 96 10.27 7.99 -5.54
CA THR A 96 10.45 6.64 -5.01
C THR A 96 9.15 5.82 -5.09
N ALA A 97 8.02 6.41 -4.66
CA ALA A 97 6.72 5.75 -4.73
C ALA A 97 6.34 5.39 -6.18
N ARG A 98 6.51 6.34 -7.11
CA ARG A 98 6.21 6.14 -8.54
C ARG A 98 7.08 5.06 -9.18
N MET A 99 8.38 5.09 -8.92
CA MET A 99 9.32 4.08 -9.45
C MET A 99 8.98 2.69 -8.92
N ALA A 100 8.74 2.57 -7.63
CA ALA A 100 8.38 1.30 -7.01
C ALA A 100 7.01 0.78 -7.49
N HIS A 101 6.02 1.66 -7.66
CA HIS A 101 4.72 1.27 -8.20
C HIS A 101 4.81 0.79 -9.64
N ARG A 102 5.58 1.48 -10.49
CA ARG A 102 5.83 1.05 -11.87
C ARG A 102 6.48 -0.33 -11.91
N ASP A 103 7.51 -0.57 -11.10
CA ASP A 103 8.16 -1.88 -10.99
C ASP A 103 7.18 -2.98 -10.59
N MET A 104 6.24 -2.67 -9.70
CA MET A 104 5.20 -3.59 -9.26
C MET A 104 4.20 -3.93 -10.39
N VAL A 105 3.81 -2.94 -11.19
CA VAL A 105 2.93 -3.14 -12.36
C VAL A 105 3.64 -3.97 -13.42
N GLU A 106 4.87 -3.61 -13.78
CA GLU A 106 5.68 -4.34 -14.75
C GLU A 106 5.90 -5.81 -14.35
N ALA A 107 6.13 -6.06 -13.04
CA ALA A 107 6.26 -7.41 -12.51
C ALA A 107 4.96 -8.21 -12.64
N ALA A 108 3.81 -7.57 -12.47
CA ALA A 108 2.51 -8.21 -12.59
C ALA A 108 2.14 -8.50 -14.07
N GLU A 109 2.34 -7.52 -14.94
CA GLU A 109 2.06 -7.65 -16.40
C GLU A 109 2.97 -8.68 -17.07
N GLY A 110 4.27 -8.71 -16.71
CA GLY A 110 5.25 -9.66 -17.23
C GLY A 110 5.21 -11.05 -16.60
N CYS A 111 4.26 -11.31 -15.70
CA CYS A 111 4.22 -12.56 -14.93
C CYS A 111 3.71 -13.74 -15.79
N THR A 112 4.62 -14.50 -16.37
CA THR A 112 4.31 -15.76 -17.06
C THR A 112 4.35 -16.99 -16.16
N ALA A 113 5.07 -16.92 -15.04
CA ALA A 113 5.24 -18.00 -14.08
C ALA A 113 5.12 -17.47 -12.64
N PRO A 114 3.91 -17.45 -12.05
CA PRO A 114 3.73 -17.00 -10.66
C PRO A 114 4.53 -17.84 -9.69
N GLY A 115 5.35 -17.19 -8.86
CA GLY A 115 6.23 -17.87 -7.91
C GLY A 115 6.84 -16.93 -6.88
N PRO A 116 7.75 -17.45 -6.03
CA PRO A 116 8.35 -16.70 -4.94
C PRO A 116 9.08 -15.43 -5.37
N GLU A 117 9.85 -15.48 -6.45
CA GLU A 117 10.69 -14.37 -6.92
C GLU A 117 9.84 -13.18 -7.36
N ILE A 118 8.85 -13.41 -8.23
CA ILE A 118 7.92 -12.36 -8.69
C ILE A 118 7.12 -11.81 -7.51
N THR A 119 6.62 -12.69 -6.65
CA THR A 119 5.87 -12.27 -5.46
C THR A 119 6.74 -11.43 -4.54
N ASN A 120 7.99 -11.82 -4.32
CA ASN A 120 8.93 -11.04 -3.50
C ASN A 120 9.18 -9.65 -4.11
N ARG A 121 9.40 -9.56 -5.42
CA ARG A 121 9.56 -8.27 -6.13
C ARG A 121 8.34 -7.36 -5.90
N VAL A 122 7.14 -7.88 -6.12
CA VAL A 122 5.89 -7.14 -5.91
C VAL A 122 5.73 -6.72 -4.44
N MET A 123 6.05 -7.59 -3.48
CA MET A 123 5.94 -7.28 -2.05
C MET A 123 6.98 -6.27 -1.56
N ILE A 124 8.20 -6.28 -2.10
CA ILE A 124 9.22 -5.26 -1.83
C ILE A 124 8.74 -3.91 -2.38
N ALA A 125 8.33 -3.88 -3.66
CA ALA A 125 7.84 -2.66 -4.30
C ALA A 125 6.64 -2.07 -3.55
N ARG A 126 5.68 -2.89 -3.16
CA ARG A 126 4.54 -2.52 -2.30
C ARG A 126 4.99 -1.84 -0.99
N THR A 127 6.03 -2.38 -0.34
CA THR A 127 6.55 -1.82 0.91
C THR A 127 7.18 -0.46 0.67
N LEU A 128 7.92 -0.31 -0.42
CA LEU A 128 8.54 0.97 -0.81
C LEU A 128 7.47 2.02 -1.15
N VAL A 129 6.46 1.67 -1.94
CA VAL A 129 5.32 2.58 -2.23
C VAL A 129 4.64 3.03 -0.94
N GLY A 130 4.32 2.08 -0.05
CA GLY A 130 3.61 2.40 1.19
C GLY A 130 4.39 3.31 2.13
N ARG A 131 5.70 3.10 2.26
CA ARG A 131 6.59 3.97 3.06
C ARG A 131 6.70 5.37 2.44
N ALA A 132 7.01 5.42 1.16
CA ALA A 132 7.20 6.69 0.46
C ALA A 132 5.91 7.50 0.37
N ALA A 133 4.75 6.88 0.14
CA ALA A 133 3.47 7.58 0.14
C ALA A 133 3.15 8.21 1.50
N VAL A 134 3.44 7.51 2.61
CA VAL A 134 3.27 8.08 3.95
C VAL A 134 4.20 9.27 4.15
N GLU A 135 5.47 9.15 3.75
CA GLU A 135 6.47 10.22 3.86
C GLU A 135 6.06 11.45 3.05
N VAL A 136 5.56 11.30 1.82
CA VAL A 136 5.04 12.41 1.02
C VAL A 136 3.95 13.18 1.77
N VAL A 137 2.99 12.46 2.37
CA VAL A 137 1.89 13.10 3.09
C VAL A 137 2.36 13.77 4.38
N GLU A 138 3.30 13.16 5.10
CA GLU A 138 3.94 13.76 6.29
C GLU A 138 4.66 15.06 5.92
N LYS A 139 5.45 15.07 4.84
CA LYS A 139 6.13 16.27 4.33
C LYS A 139 5.16 17.33 3.82
N ALA A 140 4.05 16.93 3.19
CA ALA A 140 2.99 17.85 2.79
C ALA A 140 2.34 18.54 4.01
N MET A 141 2.07 17.82 5.07
CA MET A 141 1.56 18.38 6.33
C MET A 141 2.55 19.35 6.97
N GLU A 142 3.85 18.99 7.01
CA GLU A 142 4.93 19.82 7.54
C GLU A 142 5.09 21.11 6.74
N ALA A 143 5.12 21.04 5.41
CA ALA A 143 5.26 22.19 4.52
C ALA A 143 4.10 23.21 4.66
N VAL A 144 2.89 22.73 4.90
CA VAL A 144 1.70 23.60 5.10
C VAL A 144 1.64 24.12 6.55
N GLY A 145 2.20 23.38 7.50
CA GLY A 145 2.20 23.75 8.91
C GLY A 145 0.83 23.61 9.56
N GLY A 146 0.56 24.42 10.61
CA GLY A 146 -0.65 24.31 11.44
C GLY A 146 -1.97 24.31 10.64
N SER A 147 -2.03 24.93 9.49
CA SER A 147 -3.22 24.95 8.63
C SER A 147 -3.59 23.55 8.11
N ALA A 148 -2.60 22.66 7.95
CA ALA A 148 -2.83 21.29 7.49
C ALA A 148 -3.66 20.45 8.48
N PHE A 149 -3.67 20.84 9.74
CA PHE A 149 -4.42 20.14 10.78
C PHE A 149 -5.94 20.38 10.71
N TYR A 150 -6.37 21.43 10.01
CA TYR A 150 -7.78 21.75 9.87
C TYR A 150 -8.42 21.01 8.71
N ARG A 151 -9.65 20.52 8.89
CA ARG A 151 -10.42 19.80 7.84
C ARG A 151 -10.58 20.57 6.55
N ALA A 152 -10.67 21.89 6.63
CA ALA A 152 -10.80 22.76 5.45
C ALA A 152 -9.61 22.67 4.48
N ALA A 153 -8.42 22.30 4.97
CA ALA A 153 -7.24 22.08 4.12
C ALA A 153 -7.28 20.73 3.36
N GLY A 154 -8.09 19.77 3.81
CA GLY A 154 -8.21 18.43 3.21
C GLY A 154 -7.05 17.48 3.49
N LEU A 155 -5.88 18.00 3.89
CA LEU A 155 -4.68 17.21 4.15
C LEU A 155 -4.84 16.23 5.32
N GLU A 156 -5.57 16.59 6.37
CA GLU A 156 -5.80 15.72 7.52
C GLU A 156 -6.50 14.41 7.13
N ARG A 157 -7.38 14.45 6.11
CA ARG A 157 -8.03 13.26 5.58
C ARG A 157 -7.03 12.38 4.83
N LEU A 158 -6.24 12.98 3.95
CA LEU A 158 -5.20 12.27 3.19
C LEU A 158 -4.18 11.63 4.13
N PHE A 159 -3.79 12.34 5.22
CA PHE A 159 -2.92 11.81 6.27
C PHE A 159 -3.50 10.57 6.96
N ARG A 160 -4.79 10.58 7.29
CA ARG A 160 -5.45 9.42 7.90
C ARG A 160 -5.59 8.25 6.92
N ASP A 161 -5.92 8.55 5.68
CA ASP A 161 -6.19 7.54 4.66
C ASP A 161 -4.90 6.81 4.22
N VAL A 162 -3.78 7.54 4.06
CA VAL A 162 -2.48 6.95 3.67
C VAL A 162 -1.96 5.95 4.71
N GLN A 163 -2.33 6.09 6.00
CA GLN A 163 -1.90 5.15 7.03
C GLN A 163 -2.37 3.71 6.76
N GLY A 164 -3.44 3.54 5.97
CA GLY A 164 -3.91 2.23 5.52
C GLY A 164 -2.83 1.41 4.81
N ALA A 165 -1.89 2.05 4.11
CA ALA A 165 -0.77 1.39 3.44
C ALA A 165 0.10 0.54 4.38
N ARG A 166 0.21 0.92 5.65
CA ARG A 166 1.01 0.21 6.67
C ARG A 166 0.35 -1.09 7.13
N PHE A 167 -0.98 -1.18 7.04
CA PHE A 167 -1.78 -2.28 7.61
C PHE A 167 -2.35 -3.23 6.58
N HIS A 168 -2.28 -2.89 5.30
CA HIS A 168 -2.77 -3.76 4.24
C HIS A 168 -2.00 -5.08 4.19
N ARG A 169 -2.72 -6.19 4.05
CA ARG A 169 -2.09 -7.53 3.99
C ARG A 169 -1.52 -7.83 2.59
N PRO A 170 -0.41 -8.59 2.50
CA PRO A 170 0.50 -8.97 3.57
C PRO A 170 1.21 -7.75 4.16
N GLN A 171 1.31 -7.69 5.49
CA GLN A 171 1.95 -6.56 6.16
C GLN A 171 3.47 -6.53 5.89
N GLN A 172 4.11 -5.37 6.09
CA GLN A 172 5.54 -5.19 5.91
C GLN A 172 6.38 -6.24 6.67
N ARG A 173 6.00 -6.60 7.90
CA ARG A 173 6.72 -7.62 8.68
C ARG A 173 6.74 -8.96 7.94
N THR A 174 5.61 -9.38 7.39
CA THR A 174 5.52 -10.62 6.60
C THR A 174 6.39 -10.53 5.34
N GLN A 175 6.38 -9.39 4.66
CA GLN A 175 7.26 -9.19 3.50
C GLN A 175 8.74 -9.31 3.87
N LEU A 176 9.19 -8.65 4.95
CA LEU A 176 10.59 -8.70 5.39
C LEU A 176 11.03 -10.14 5.72
N GLU A 177 10.17 -10.90 6.41
CA GLU A 177 10.41 -12.31 6.72
C GLU A 177 10.56 -13.15 5.43
N LEU A 178 9.58 -13.04 4.53
CA LEU A 178 9.59 -13.81 3.28
C LEU A 178 10.77 -13.44 2.38
N SER A 179 11.10 -12.14 2.27
CA SER A 179 12.27 -11.69 1.53
C SER A 179 13.59 -12.21 2.12
N GLY A 180 13.71 -12.17 3.45
CA GLY A 180 14.87 -12.71 4.14
C GLY A 180 15.02 -14.22 3.95
N ARG A 181 13.91 -14.97 4.05
CA ARG A 181 13.90 -16.42 3.78
C ARG A 181 14.36 -16.72 2.35
N LEU A 182 13.81 -16.00 1.37
CA LEU A 182 14.17 -16.20 -0.03
C LEU A 182 15.65 -15.89 -0.28
N ALA A 183 16.17 -14.82 0.29
CA ALA A 183 17.59 -14.45 0.19
C ALA A 183 18.52 -15.53 0.79
N LEU A 184 18.04 -16.28 1.79
CA LEU A 184 18.74 -17.41 2.41
C LEU A 184 18.47 -18.76 1.72
N GLY A 185 17.74 -18.77 0.59
CA GLY A 185 17.40 -20.00 -0.14
C GLY A 185 16.32 -20.88 0.53
N LEU A 186 15.55 -20.34 1.48
CA LEU A 186 14.57 -21.13 2.27
C LEU A 186 13.15 -21.17 1.66
N GLY A 187 12.89 -20.37 0.62
CA GLY A 187 11.57 -20.28 -0.01
C GLY A 187 10.48 -19.66 0.89
N PHE A 188 9.23 -19.62 0.40
CA PHE A 188 8.09 -18.98 1.06
C PHE A 188 7.28 -19.92 1.96
N ASP A 189 7.38 -21.23 1.74
CA ASP A 189 6.60 -22.20 2.51
C ASP A 189 6.93 -22.13 4.00
N THR A 190 5.91 -21.96 4.82
CA THR A 190 6.04 -22.12 6.28
C THR A 190 5.85 -23.58 6.62
N GLN A 191 6.76 -24.15 7.40
CA GLN A 191 6.48 -25.46 8.02
C GLN A 191 5.33 -25.27 9.00
N GLY A 192 4.24 -26.00 8.80
CA GLY A 192 3.09 -26.01 9.70
C GLY A 192 3.42 -26.63 11.04
#